data_66bf3efe55470899a0a2eabab7c4d19a
#
_entry.id   66bf3efe55470899a0a2eabab7c4d19a
#
_cell.length_a   1.000
_cell.length_b   1.000
_cell.length_c   1.000
_cell.angle_alpha   90.00
_cell.angle_beta   90.00
_cell.angle_gamma   90.00
#
_symmetry.space_group_name_H-M   'P 1'
#
loop_
_entity.id
_entity.type
_entity.pdbx_description
1 polymer ?
#
loop_
_entity_poly.entity_id
_entity_poly.type
_entity_poly.pdbx_seq_one_letter_code
_entity_poly.pdbx_strand_id
1 'polypeptide(L)'
;MRQKENISKNTADHHSEPKRMQMSNEEFLPFVVEQLQSHPHKTVTLPLRGRSMRPFLEDNRDKALLQYSAQYHVGDVVLAEIAPGHFVLHRVIAINADKVTLRGDGNLGIEQCRMTDLRALAIGFFRKGRTKADMTSGPKWKIYSAVWTRLFPVRRYLLFALHPHLPSCLKRK
;
A
#
# COMPACT_ATOMS: atom_id res chain seq x y z
N MET A 1 -33.03 59.30 18.10
CA MET A 1 -31.78 58.59 18.54
C MET A 1 -31.97 57.10 18.23
N ARG A 2 -31.34 56.58 17.17
CA ARG A 2 -31.39 55.16 16.78
C ARG A 2 -30.00 54.61 16.98
N GLN A 3 -29.83 53.68 17.93
CA GLN A 3 -28.61 52.92 18.08
C GLN A 3 -28.63 51.78 17.06
N LYS A 4 -27.53 51.69 16.28
CA LYS A 4 -27.29 50.60 15.38
C LYS A 4 -26.46 49.56 16.14
N GLU A 5 -27.02 48.35 16.36
CA GLU A 5 -26.31 47.17 16.84
C GLU A 5 -25.43 46.61 15.68
N ASN A 6 -24.14 46.58 15.95
CA ASN A 6 -23.15 45.90 15.14
C ASN A 6 -23.11 44.41 15.52
N ILE A 7 -23.69 43.54 14.71
CA ILE A 7 -23.52 42.09 14.84
C ILE A 7 -22.21 41.73 14.10
N SER A 8 -21.16 41.54 14.88
CA SER A 8 -19.88 40.97 14.38
C SER A 8 -20.06 39.47 14.18
N LYS A 9 -20.08 39.02 12.93
CA LYS A 9 -20.01 37.61 12.55
C LYS A 9 -18.56 37.13 12.62
N ASN A 10 -18.17 36.52 13.74
CA ASN A 10 -16.94 35.72 13.82
C ASN A 10 -17.22 34.33 13.29
N THR A 11 -17.01 34.10 12.00
CA THR A 11 -16.81 32.77 11.45
C THR A 11 -15.34 32.44 11.60
N ALA A 12 -14.99 31.78 12.69
CA ALA A 12 -13.68 31.16 12.87
C ALA A 12 -13.63 29.89 12.03
N ASP A 13 -13.03 29.98 10.87
CA ASP A 13 -12.62 28.86 10.04
C ASP A 13 -11.48 28.12 10.75
N HIS A 14 -11.84 27.06 11.48
CA HIS A 14 -10.86 26.13 12.04
C HIS A 14 -10.27 25.27 10.92
N HIS A 15 -9.35 25.84 10.16
CA HIS A 15 -8.39 25.05 9.38
C HIS A 15 -7.40 24.43 10.40
N SER A 16 -7.74 23.23 10.87
CA SER A 16 -6.78 22.44 11.64
C SER A 16 -5.69 21.97 10.68
N GLU A 17 -4.51 22.58 10.77
CA GLU A 17 -3.32 22.10 10.08
C GLU A 17 -3.07 20.62 10.43
N PRO A 18 -2.73 19.77 9.44
CA PRO A 18 -2.46 18.37 9.70
C PRO A 18 -1.24 18.24 10.62
N LYS A 19 -1.48 17.77 11.85
CA LYS A 19 -0.44 17.54 12.86
C LYS A 19 0.57 16.53 12.30
N ARG A 20 1.76 16.99 11.92
CA ARG A 20 2.88 16.11 11.55
C ARG A 20 3.38 15.40 12.81
N MET A 21 3.04 14.14 12.97
CA MET A 21 3.65 13.27 13.95
C MET A 21 4.98 12.72 13.40
N GLN A 22 6.08 13.00 14.08
CA GLN A 22 7.36 12.33 13.84
C GLN A 22 7.36 11.06 14.69
N MET A 23 7.13 9.92 14.03
CA MET A 23 7.24 8.60 14.63
C MET A 23 8.33 7.81 13.88
N SER A 24 9.01 6.91 14.58
CA SER A 24 9.91 5.96 13.94
C SER A 24 9.11 5.03 13.01
N ASN A 25 9.75 4.45 11.98
CA ASN A 25 9.06 3.53 11.07
C ASN A 25 8.51 2.29 11.80
N GLU A 26 9.17 1.87 12.87
CA GLU A 26 8.79 0.72 13.70
C GLU A 26 7.52 0.98 14.53
N GLU A 27 7.30 2.21 14.97
CA GLU A 27 6.11 2.61 15.73
C GLU A 27 4.97 3.07 14.80
N PHE A 28 5.30 3.60 13.63
CA PHE A 28 4.34 4.18 12.72
C PHE A 28 3.41 3.13 12.09
N LEU A 29 3.95 1.98 11.64
CA LEU A 29 3.14 0.95 10.98
C LEU A 29 2.16 0.25 11.94
N PRO A 30 2.55 -0.16 13.17
CA PRO A 30 1.59 -0.66 14.16
C PRO A 30 0.48 0.35 14.47
N PHE A 31 0.80 1.64 14.62
CA PHE A 31 -0.19 2.69 14.83
C PHE A 31 -1.17 2.81 13.65
N VAL A 32 -0.67 2.77 12.41
CA VAL A 32 -1.53 2.78 11.21
C VAL A 32 -2.47 1.57 11.18
N VAL A 33 -1.97 0.39 11.52
CA VAL A 33 -2.76 -0.84 11.59
C VAL A 33 -3.87 -0.71 12.62
N GLU A 34 -3.55 -0.25 13.83
CA GLU A 34 -4.52 -0.01 14.90
C GLU A 34 -5.61 0.98 14.47
N GLN A 35 -5.23 2.07 13.82
CA GLN A 35 -6.19 3.07 13.30
C GLN A 35 -7.12 2.49 12.24
N LEU A 36 -6.61 1.63 11.36
CA LEU A 36 -7.43 0.98 10.32
C LEU A 36 -8.37 -0.06 10.92
N GLN A 37 -7.94 -0.83 11.90
CA GLN A 37 -8.77 -1.84 12.57
C GLN A 37 -9.87 -1.20 13.42
N SER A 38 -9.56 -0.13 14.13
CA SER A 38 -10.53 0.61 14.96
C SER A 38 -11.56 1.38 14.13
N HIS A 39 -11.25 1.71 12.88
CA HIS A 39 -12.10 2.50 12.00
C HIS A 39 -12.14 1.87 10.58
N PRO A 40 -12.92 0.80 10.36
CA PRO A 40 -12.88 0.03 9.11
C PRO A 40 -13.19 0.83 7.83
N HIS A 41 -13.95 1.94 7.96
CA HIS A 41 -14.29 2.80 6.82
C HIS A 41 -13.24 3.88 6.51
N LYS A 42 -12.27 4.08 7.41
CA LYS A 42 -11.20 5.05 7.19
C LYS A 42 -10.16 4.48 6.24
N THR A 43 -9.51 5.38 5.52
CA THR A 43 -8.37 5.06 4.67
C THR A 43 -7.13 5.77 5.18
N VAL A 44 -5.98 5.13 5.01
CA VAL A 44 -4.68 5.73 5.32
C VAL A 44 -3.81 5.70 4.07
N THR A 45 -3.12 6.81 3.82
CA THR A 45 -2.14 6.89 2.72
C THR A 45 -0.74 6.64 3.27
N LEU A 46 -0.12 5.55 2.81
CA LEU A 46 1.23 5.13 3.22
C LEU A 46 2.24 5.36 2.10
N PRO A 47 3.35 6.11 2.34
CA PRO A 47 4.45 6.17 1.39
C PRO A 47 5.08 4.80 1.16
N LEU A 48 5.34 4.45 -0.09
CA LEU A 48 5.98 3.18 -0.42
C LEU A 48 7.48 3.26 -0.19
N ARG A 49 8.02 2.21 0.42
CA ARG A 49 9.45 2.02 0.65
C ARG A 49 9.91 0.72 0.01
N GLY A 50 11.09 0.75 -0.59
CA GLY A 50 11.68 -0.41 -1.22
C GLY A 50 11.22 -0.65 -2.67
N ARG A 51 11.78 -1.70 -3.28
CA ARG A 51 11.65 -2.00 -4.71
C ARG A 51 10.76 -3.20 -5.00
N SER A 52 10.18 -3.81 -3.96
CA SER A 52 9.45 -5.07 -4.05
C SER A 52 8.18 -5.01 -4.93
N MET A 53 7.62 -3.83 -5.17
CA MET A 53 6.42 -3.63 -5.98
C MET A 53 6.69 -3.02 -7.36
N ARG A 54 7.96 -3.01 -7.80
CA ARG A 54 8.32 -2.66 -9.19
C ARG A 54 7.78 -3.69 -10.17
N PRO A 55 7.56 -3.33 -11.42
CA PRO A 55 7.83 -2.04 -12.09
C PRO A 55 6.71 -1.02 -11.96
N PHE A 56 5.55 -1.40 -11.42
CA PHE A 56 4.38 -0.54 -11.38
C PHE A 56 4.47 0.56 -10.33
N LEU A 57 5.00 0.23 -9.15
CA LEU A 57 5.15 1.15 -8.02
C LEU A 57 6.63 1.41 -7.73
N GLU A 58 6.96 2.65 -7.39
CA GLU A 58 8.33 3.11 -7.23
C GLU A 58 8.60 3.58 -5.81
N ASP A 59 9.78 3.22 -5.28
CA ASP A 59 10.27 3.60 -3.97
C ASP A 59 10.27 5.13 -3.77
N ASN A 60 9.85 5.60 -2.59
CA ASN A 60 9.83 7.01 -2.18
C ASN A 60 9.04 7.97 -3.11
N ARG A 61 8.49 7.49 -4.22
CA ARG A 61 7.72 8.28 -5.18
C ARG A 61 6.23 8.07 -5.03
N ASP A 62 5.82 6.82 -4.86
CA ASP A 62 4.43 6.42 -4.91
C ASP A 62 3.89 6.16 -3.50
N LYS A 63 2.56 6.20 -3.35
CA LYS A 63 1.88 5.98 -2.06
C LYS A 63 0.76 4.97 -2.25
N ALA A 64 0.55 4.11 -1.27
CA ALA A 64 -0.59 3.20 -1.21
C ALA A 64 -1.72 3.83 -0.39
N LEU A 65 -2.94 3.70 -0.88
CA LEU A 65 -4.17 3.99 -0.15
C LEU A 65 -4.67 2.69 0.46
N LEU A 66 -4.58 2.58 1.77
CA LEU A 66 -4.90 1.39 2.54
C LEU A 66 -6.26 1.53 3.23
N GLN A 67 -6.99 0.43 3.32
CA GLN A 67 -8.22 0.30 4.08
C GLN A 67 -8.26 -1.06 4.79
N TYR A 68 -8.91 -1.13 5.94
CA TYR A 68 -9.21 -2.42 6.56
C TYR A 68 -10.12 -3.25 5.64
N SER A 69 -9.89 -4.56 5.61
CA SER A 69 -10.78 -5.50 4.94
C SER A 69 -10.98 -6.75 5.80
N ALA A 70 -12.21 -7.24 5.87
CA ALA A 70 -12.52 -8.52 6.49
C ALA A 70 -12.26 -9.71 5.56
N GLN A 71 -12.07 -9.46 4.27
CA GLN A 71 -11.87 -10.50 3.24
C GLN A 71 -10.75 -10.10 2.30
N TYR A 72 -9.95 -11.09 1.93
CA TYR A 72 -8.84 -10.95 1.00
C TYR A 72 -8.90 -12.03 -0.06
N HIS A 73 -8.49 -11.70 -1.28
CA HIS A 73 -8.54 -12.59 -2.44
C HIS A 73 -7.18 -12.70 -3.13
N VAL A 74 -6.99 -13.77 -3.88
CA VAL A 74 -5.82 -13.89 -4.76
C VAL A 74 -5.81 -12.76 -5.79
N GLY A 75 -4.69 -12.08 -5.89
CA GLY A 75 -4.51 -10.88 -6.73
C GLY A 75 -4.54 -9.56 -5.95
N ASP A 76 -5.09 -9.53 -4.74
CA ASP A 76 -5.07 -8.36 -3.89
C ASP A 76 -3.64 -7.97 -3.49
N VAL A 77 -3.40 -6.68 -3.33
CA VAL A 77 -2.18 -6.17 -2.71
C VAL A 77 -2.52 -5.80 -1.27
N VAL A 78 -1.78 -6.37 -0.34
CA VAL A 78 -2.07 -6.28 1.09
C VAL A 78 -0.87 -5.82 1.88
N LEU A 79 -1.11 -5.08 2.95
CA LEU A 79 -0.16 -4.86 4.02
C LEU A 79 -0.22 -6.06 4.95
N ALA A 80 0.87 -6.79 5.09
CA ALA A 80 0.98 -7.96 5.96
C ALA A 80 2.13 -7.82 6.94
N GLU A 81 1.95 -8.33 8.15
CA GLU A 81 2.99 -8.45 9.16
C GLU A 81 3.55 -9.88 9.10
N ILE A 82 4.66 -10.08 8.38
CA ILE A 82 5.24 -11.41 8.15
C ILE A 82 6.12 -11.92 9.29
N ALA A 83 6.53 -11.02 10.19
CA ALA A 83 7.20 -11.29 11.46
C ALA A 83 6.90 -10.12 12.39
N PRO A 84 7.07 -10.25 13.72
CA PRO A 84 6.81 -9.16 14.66
C PRO A 84 7.50 -7.85 14.26
N GLY A 85 6.71 -6.81 14.00
CA GLY A 85 7.18 -5.50 13.55
C GLY A 85 7.66 -5.45 12.09
N HIS A 86 7.66 -6.57 11.36
CA HIS A 86 8.12 -6.61 9.97
C HIS A 86 6.93 -6.63 9.01
N PHE A 87 6.64 -5.48 8.44
CA PHE A 87 5.54 -5.27 7.51
C PHE A 87 6.01 -5.25 6.06
N VAL A 88 5.23 -5.89 5.20
CA VAL A 88 5.43 -5.88 3.74
C VAL A 88 4.14 -5.50 3.03
N LEU A 89 4.26 -4.81 1.91
CA LEU A 89 3.14 -4.55 1.00
C LEU A 89 3.33 -5.42 -0.25
N HIS A 90 2.64 -6.55 -0.31
CA HIS A 90 2.84 -7.55 -1.35
C HIS A 90 1.51 -8.06 -1.91
N ARG A 91 1.59 -8.73 -3.06
CA ARG A 91 0.43 -9.34 -3.71
C ARG A 91 0.16 -10.72 -3.15
N VAL A 92 -1.10 -11.03 -2.88
CA VAL A 92 -1.58 -12.37 -2.57
C VAL A 92 -1.54 -13.20 -3.84
N ILE A 93 -0.76 -14.30 -3.84
CA ILE A 93 -0.64 -15.21 -4.99
C ILE A 93 -1.31 -16.57 -4.75
N ALA A 94 -1.51 -16.96 -3.50
CA ALA A 94 -2.28 -18.16 -3.14
C ALA A 94 -2.85 -18.02 -1.73
N ILE A 95 -4.01 -18.64 -1.50
CA ILE A 95 -4.65 -18.78 -0.20
C ILE A 95 -5.03 -20.26 -0.05
N ASN A 96 -4.50 -20.92 0.99
CA ASN A 96 -4.78 -22.30 1.32
C ASN A 96 -5.20 -22.37 2.79
N ALA A 97 -6.49 -22.46 3.04
CA ALA A 97 -7.08 -22.33 4.36
C ALA A 97 -6.60 -21.05 5.06
N ASP A 98 -5.88 -21.13 6.18
CA ASP A 98 -5.33 -19.99 6.92
C ASP A 98 -3.98 -19.50 6.38
N LYS A 99 -3.34 -20.26 5.49
CA LYS A 99 -2.01 -19.94 4.96
C LYS A 99 -2.09 -19.08 3.70
N VAL A 100 -1.50 -17.90 3.77
CA VAL A 100 -1.44 -16.95 2.66
C VAL A 100 -0.01 -16.90 2.12
N THR A 101 0.13 -17.00 0.80
CA THR A 101 1.40 -16.82 0.10
C THR A 101 1.41 -15.45 -0.57
N LEU A 102 2.43 -14.68 -0.25
CA LEU A 102 2.62 -13.32 -0.73
C LEU A 102 3.83 -13.24 -1.66
N ARG A 103 3.79 -12.29 -2.59
CA ARG A 103 4.93 -11.94 -3.45
C ARG A 103 4.88 -10.48 -3.84
N GLY A 104 6.01 -9.81 -3.71
CA GLY A 104 6.22 -8.50 -4.32
C GLY A 104 6.25 -8.57 -5.83
N ASP A 105 5.68 -7.59 -6.52
CA ASP A 105 5.68 -7.54 -7.99
C ASP A 105 7.09 -7.45 -8.59
N GLY A 106 8.07 -6.93 -7.87
CA GLY A 106 9.50 -6.90 -8.22
C GLY A 106 10.34 -8.04 -7.65
N ASN A 107 9.74 -8.97 -6.89
CA ASN A 107 10.46 -10.04 -6.23
C ASN A 107 10.31 -11.38 -6.98
N LEU A 108 11.34 -12.22 -6.90
CA LEU A 108 11.28 -13.63 -7.34
C LEU A 108 10.88 -14.55 -6.18
N GLY A 109 11.29 -14.19 -4.94
CA GLY A 109 10.94 -14.93 -3.73
C GLY A 109 9.48 -14.76 -3.33
N ILE A 110 9.04 -15.64 -2.45
CA ILE A 110 7.71 -15.62 -1.83
C ILE A 110 7.88 -15.49 -0.32
N GLU A 111 6.87 -14.92 0.33
CA GLU A 111 6.69 -14.93 1.77
C GLU A 111 5.40 -15.64 2.12
N GLN A 112 5.32 -16.15 3.35
CA GLN A 112 4.14 -16.85 3.84
C GLN A 112 3.77 -16.29 5.21
N CYS A 113 2.47 -16.10 5.42
CA CYS A 113 1.90 -15.64 6.67
C CYS A 113 0.52 -16.31 6.88
N ARG A 114 -0.12 -16.05 7.99
CA ARG A 114 -1.50 -16.45 8.25
C ARG A 114 -2.46 -15.39 7.70
N MET A 115 -3.72 -15.78 7.51
CA MET A 115 -4.78 -14.82 7.15
C MET A 115 -4.91 -13.70 8.19
N THR A 116 -4.72 -14.02 9.46
CA THR A 116 -4.75 -13.08 10.59
C THR A 116 -3.62 -12.03 10.56
N ASP A 117 -2.54 -12.29 9.83
CA ASP A 117 -1.39 -11.38 9.72
C ASP A 117 -1.59 -10.34 8.61
N LEU A 118 -2.66 -10.47 7.81
CA LEU A 118 -3.06 -9.45 6.84
C LEU A 118 -3.72 -8.29 7.59
N ARG A 119 -3.13 -7.11 7.48
CA ARG A 119 -3.52 -5.93 8.26
C ARG A 119 -4.39 -4.95 7.50
N ALA A 120 -4.16 -4.80 6.20
CA ALA A 120 -4.92 -3.88 5.36
C ALA A 120 -4.88 -4.27 3.89
N LEU A 121 -5.91 -3.85 3.14
CA LEU A 121 -6.03 -3.96 1.70
C LEU A 121 -5.61 -2.65 1.04
N ALA A 122 -4.78 -2.71 0.01
CA ALA A 122 -4.51 -1.57 -0.84
C ALA A 122 -5.64 -1.39 -1.86
N ILE A 123 -6.44 -0.35 -1.68
CA ILE A 123 -7.57 -0.03 -2.54
C ILE A 123 -7.20 0.91 -3.69
N GLY A 124 -6.02 1.51 -3.65
CA GLY A 124 -5.52 2.40 -4.69
C GLY A 124 -4.08 2.83 -4.50
N PHE A 125 -3.52 3.47 -5.53
CA PHE A 125 -2.14 3.97 -5.51
C PHE A 125 -2.04 5.35 -6.12
N PHE A 126 -1.39 6.27 -5.42
CA PHE A 126 -0.99 7.57 -5.95
C PHE A 126 0.39 7.42 -6.58
N ARG A 127 0.49 7.62 -7.89
CA ARG A 127 1.73 7.44 -8.64
C ARG A 127 2.21 8.71 -9.31
N LYS A 128 3.54 8.88 -9.37
CA LYS A 128 4.19 10.00 -10.08
C LYS A 128 3.66 11.38 -9.65
N GLY A 129 3.40 11.57 -8.35
CA GLY A 129 2.88 12.84 -7.83
C GLY A 129 1.44 13.17 -8.22
N ARG A 130 0.66 12.21 -8.73
CA ARG A 130 -0.75 12.43 -9.07
C ARG A 130 -1.58 12.65 -7.81
N THR A 131 -2.53 13.57 -7.90
CA THR A 131 -3.52 13.84 -6.84
C THR A 131 -4.65 12.80 -6.83
N LYS A 132 -4.92 12.14 -7.98
CA LYS A 132 -5.95 11.10 -8.11
C LYS A 132 -5.32 9.72 -8.03
N ALA A 133 -5.85 8.86 -7.14
CA ALA A 133 -5.40 7.49 -7.02
C ALA A 133 -5.83 6.62 -8.21
N ASP A 134 -4.92 5.75 -8.66
CA ASP A 134 -5.26 4.63 -9.54
C ASP A 134 -5.87 3.52 -8.64
N MET A 135 -7.20 3.36 -8.71
CA MET A 135 -7.92 2.40 -7.85
C MET A 135 -7.67 0.96 -8.29
N THR A 136 -7.52 0.04 -7.32
CA THR A 136 -7.31 -1.39 -7.58
C THR A 136 -8.54 -2.07 -8.18
N SER A 137 -9.73 -1.51 -7.96
CA SER A 137 -10.98 -1.93 -8.62
C SER A 137 -11.05 -1.49 -10.09
N GLY A 138 -10.23 -0.54 -10.52
CA GLY A 138 -10.23 0.02 -11.88
C GLY A 138 -9.68 -0.93 -12.95
N PRO A 139 -10.11 -0.75 -14.22
CA PRO A 139 -9.72 -1.63 -15.32
C PRO A 139 -8.21 -1.63 -15.57
N LYS A 140 -7.56 -0.49 -15.42
CA LYS A 140 -6.12 -0.33 -15.59
C LYS A 140 -5.31 -1.23 -14.65
N TRP A 141 -5.70 -1.26 -13.37
CA TRP A 141 -5.05 -2.12 -12.38
C TRP A 141 -5.35 -3.59 -12.63
N LYS A 142 -6.59 -3.94 -12.96
CA LYS A 142 -7.00 -5.31 -13.24
C LYS A 142 -6.25 -5.89 -14.43
N ILE A 143 -6.12 -5.13 -15.53
CA ILE A 143 -5.34 -5.53 -16.71
C ILE A 143 -3.87 -5.73 -16.34
N TYR A 144 -3.25 -4.74 -15.67
CA TYR A 144 -1.87 -4.87 -15.20
C TYR A 144 -1.68 -6.11 -14.33
N SER A 145 -2.54 -6.30 -13.33
CA SER A 145 -2.48 -7.42 -12.39
C SER A 145 -2.59 -8.77 -13.13
N ALA A 146 -3.55 -8.92 -14.03
CA ALA A 146 -3.75 -10.13 -14.80
C ALA A 146 -2.55 -10.46 -15.72
N VAL A 147 -2.06 -9.46 -16.46
CA VAL A 147 -0.88 -9.63 -17.33
C VAL A 147 0.36 -9.96 -16.51
N TRP A 148 0.62 -9.19 -15.45
CA TRP A 148 1.83 -9.34 -14.64
C TRP A 148 1.88 -10.69 -13.90
N THR A 149 0.73 -11.19 -13.46
CA THR A 149 0.63 -12.51 -12.82
C THR A 149 0.90 -13.63 -13.82
N ARG A 150 0.42 -13.50 -15.07
CA ARG A 150 0.65 -14.52 -16.14
C ARG A 150 2.08 -14.53 -16.66
N LEU A 151 2.76 -13.40 -16.62
CA LEU A 151 4.16 -13.28 -17.05
C LEU A 151 5.15 -13.90 -16.03
N PHE A 152 4.66 -14.55 -14.99
CA PHE A 152 5.49 -15.14 -13.94
C PHE A 152 6.65 -16.02 -14.47
N PRO A 153 6.49 -16.93 -15.43
CA PRO A 153 7.58 -17.78 -15.91
C PRO A 153 8.73 -16.99 -16.57
N VAL A 154 8.41 -15.89 -17.23
CA VAL A 154 9.39 -15.03 -17.95
C VAL A 154 9.76 -13.77 -17.13
N ARG A 155 9.17 -13.59 -15.96
CA ARG A 155 9.30 -12.40 -15.13
C ARG A 155 10.75 -12.08 -14.73
N ARG A 156 11.57 -13.12 -14.44
CA ARG A 156 12.98 -12.89 -14.09
C ARG A 156 13.74 -12.18 -15.21
N TYR A 157 13.47 -12.50 -16.45
CA TYR A 157 14.09 -11.86 -17.62
C TYR A 157 13.56 -10.43 -17.82
N LEU A 158 12.26 -10.23 -17.61
CA LEU A 158 11.65 -8.91 -17.68
C LEU A 158 12.18 -7.98 -16.58
N LEU A 159 12.30 -8.47 -15.36
CA LEU A 159 12.87 -7.69 -14.25
C LEU A 159 14.35 -7.35 -14.50
N PHE A 160 15.10 -8.27 -15.10
CA PHE A 160 16.49 -8.01 -15.48
C PHE A 160 16.58 -6.96 -16.59
N ALA A 161 15.73 -7.04 -17.62
CA ALA A 161 15.70 -6.07 -18.73
C ALA A 161 15.26 -4.67 -18.29
N LEU A 162 14.28 -4.59 -17.37
CA LEU A 162 13.76 -3.33 -16.84
C LEU A 162 14.69 -2.67 -15.81
N HIS A 163 15.58 -3.45 -15.18
CA HIS A 163 16.49 -2.97 -14.16
C HIS A 163 17.87 -3.64 -14.26
N PRO A 164 18.71 -3.24 -15.25
CA PRO A 164 20.03 -3.86 -15.47
C PRO A 164 20.99 -3.73 -14.27
N HIS A 165 20.71 -2.87 -13.29
CA HIS A 165 21.50 -2.68 -12.07
C HIS A 165 20.98 -3.46 -10.86
N LEU A 166 20.23 -4.56 -11.03
CA LEU A 166 19.91 -5.43 -9.90
C LEU A 166 21.20 -6.07 -9.35
N PRO A 167 21.37 -6.10 -8.01
CA PRO A 167 22.56 -6.67 -7.38
C PRO A 167 22.72 -8.16 -7.73
N SER A 168 23.96 -8.58 -7.79
CA SER A 168 24.45 -9.90 -8.26
C SER A 168 23.88 -11.14 -7.52
N CYS A 169 23.14 -10.97 -6.44
CA CYS A 169 22.48 -12.08 -5.72
C CYS A 169 21.40 -12.82 -6.56
N LEU A 170 20.92 -12.21 -7.65
CA LEU A 170 19.97 -12.83 -8.59
C LEU A 170 20.68 -13.58 -9.74
N LYS A 171 22.01 -13.56 -9.80
CA LYS A 171 22.80 -14.21 -10.86
C LYS A 171 23.12 -15.68 -10.59
N ARG A 172 22.78 -16.22 -9.42
CA ARG A 172 23.06 -17.63 -9.09
C ARG A 172 21.77 -18.33 -8.62
N LYS A 173 21.15 -19.07 -9.45
CA LYS A 173 20.76 -20.49 -9.45
C LYS A 173 19.89 -20.79 -10.63
#